data_89f9f6ac7513843fb5ce3e2b43288464
#
_entry.id   89f9f6ac7513843fb5ce3e2b43288464
#
_cell.length_a   1.000
_cell.length_b   1.000
_cell.length_c   1.000
_cell.angle_alpha   90.00
_cell.angle_beta   90.00
_cell.angle_gamma   90.00
#
_symmetry.space_group_name_H-M   'P 1'
#
loop_
_entity.id
_entity.type
_entity.pdbx_description
1 polymer ?
#
loop_
_entity_poly.entity_id
_entity_poly.type
_entity_poly.pdbx_seq_one_letter_code
_entity_poly.pdbx_strand_id
1 'polypeptide(L)'
;MKVVELKNLLREDGQIFYIRHYTCDAVFELPKSIESAKAHFTIEMNCLGNKTIDVELENTVNYPLIPLKKALTDYIFEKEQEGLLPC
;
A
#
# COMPACT_ATOMS: atom_id res chain seq x y z
N MET A 1 -11.86 6.87 -9.30
CA MET A 1 -10.63 6.05 -9.15
C MET A 1 -10.82 5.10 -8.00
N LYS A 2 -10.35 3.87 -8.16
CA LYS A 2 -10.51 2.82 -7.15
C LYS A 2 -9.28 1.92 -7.15
N VAL A 3 -8.83 1.51 -5.97
CA VAL A 3 -7.80 0.48 -5.86
C VAL A 3 -8.50 -0.87 -6.01
N VAL A 4 -8.09 -1.65 -7.01
CA VAL A 4 -8.72 -2.93 -7.33
C VAL A 4 -8.11 -4.06 -6.50
N GLU A 5 -6.77 -4.15 -6.50
CA GLU A 5 -6.06 -5.19 -5.76
C GLU A 5 -4.57 -4.85 -5.66
N LEU A 6 -3.89 -5.60 -4.82
CA LEU A 6 -2.43 -5.56 -4.71
C LEU A 6 -1.92 -6.92 -5.18
N LYS A 7 -1.21 -6.94 -6.32
CA LYS A 7 -0.63 -8.17 -6.86
C LYS A 7 0.81 -8.32 -6.40
N ASN A 8 1.27 -9.56 -6.35
CA ASN A 8 2.65 -9.87 -6.02
C ASN A 8 3.08 -9.22 -4.70
N LEU A 9 2.18 -9.25 -3.73
CA LEU A 9 2.43 -8.66 -2.42
C LEU A 9 3.46 -9.50 -1.67
N LEU A 10 4.58 -8.87 -1.36
CA LEU A 10 5.68 -9.50 -0.65
C LEU A 10 6.06 -8.65 0.56
N ARG A 11 6.28 -9.33 1.68
CA ARG A 11 6.84 -8.70 2.85
C ARG A 11 8.36 -8.81 2.78
N GLU A 12 9.04 -7.68 2.91
CA GLU A 12 10.49 -7.67 2.99
C GLU A 12 10.93 -8.05 4.41
N ASP A 13 11.96 -8.86 4.51
CA ASP A 13 12.51 -9.22 5.81
C ASP A 13 13.13 -8.00 6.45
N GLY A 14 12.65 -7.68 7.66
CA GLY A 14 13.16 -6.59 8.45
C GLY A 14 13.67 -7.09 9.79
N GLN A 15 14.62 -6.35 10.37
CA GLN A 15 15.17 -6.69 11.67
C GLN A 15 14.42 -6.01 12.81
N ILE A 16 13.45 -5.15 12.47
CA ILE A 16 12.69 -4.36 13.45
C ILE A 16 11.24 -4.81 13.35
N PHE A 17 10.72 -5.45 14.39
CA PHE A 17 9.39 -6.03 14.28
C PHE A 17 8.22 -5.05 14.45
N TYR A 18 8.45 -3.84 14.86
CA TYR A 18 7.39 -2.83 14.88
C TYR A 18 7.32 -2.05 13.56
N ILE A 19 8.20 -2.37 12.61
CA ILE A 19 8.18 -1.79 11.26
C ILE A 19 8.16 -2.94 10.26
N ARG A 20 7.17 -2.92 9.36
CA ARG A 20 7.06 -3.92 8.30
C ARG A 20 7.09 -3.22 6.95
N HIS A 21 7.95 -3.70 6.06
CA HIS A 21 8.07 -3.18 4.70
C HIS A 21 7.48 -4.16 3.71
N TYR A 22 6.74 -3.65 2.74
CA TYR A 22 6.11 -4.46 1.71
C TYR A 22 6.39 -3.89 0.34
N THR A 23 6.39 -4.77 -0.66
CA THR A 23 6.40 -4.38 -2.08
C THR A 23 5.24 -5.07 -2.76
N CYS A 24 4.67 -4.42 -3.75
CA CYS A 24 3.56 -5.00 -4.51
C CYS A 24 3.36 -4.26 -5.83
N ASP A 25 2.50 -4.82 -6.67
CA ASP A 25 1.98 -4.15 -7.84
C ASP A 25 0.56 -3.72 -7.53
N ALA A 26 0.35 -2.43 -7.34
CA ALA A 26 -0.98 -1.89 -7.05
C ALA A 26 -1.75 -1.70 -8.35
N VAL A 27 -2.95 -2.24 -8.41
CA VAL A 27 -3.82 -2.15 -9.59
C VAL A 27 -4.91 -1.13 -9.29
N PHE A 28 -5.04 -0.14 -10.17
CA PHE A 28 -6.00 0.95 -10.03
C PHE A 28 -6.98 0.96 -11.18
N GLU A 29 -8.25 1.16 -10.87
CA GLU A 29 -9.27 1.43 -11.86
C GLU A 29 -9.42 2.95 -11.98
N LEU A 30 -9.01 3.49 -13.13
CA LEU A 30 -9.10 4.90 -13.44
C LEU A 30 -10.33 5.16 -14.32
N PRO A 31 -10.74 6.45 -14.50
CA PRO A 31 -11.95 6.72 -15.28
C PRO A 31 -11.99 6.16 -16.68
N LYS A 32 -10.83 5.99 -17.34
CA LYS A 32 -10.75 5.53 -18.72
C LYS A 32 -9.89 4.29 -18.91
N SER A 33 -9.28 3.76 -17.86
CA SER A 33 -8.36 2.64 -18.00
C SER A 33 -8.11 1.96 -16.66
N ILE A 34 -7.49 0.79 -16.71
CA ILE A 34 -6.98 0.10 -15.54
C ILE A 34 -5.47 0.12 -15.66
N GLU A 35 -4.79 0.61 -14.66
CA GLU A 35 -3.34 0.71 -14.66
C GLU A 35 -2.76 0.10 -13.40
N SER A 36 -1.52 -0.33 -13.49
CA SER A 36 -0.79 -0.84 -12.34
C SER A 36 0.51 -0.07 -12.15
N ALA A 37 0.96 0.03 -10.91
CA ALA A 37 2.22 0.65 -10.59
C ALA A 37 2.88 -0.11 -9.45
N LYS A 38 4.20 -0.21 -9.50
CA LYS A 38 4.94 -0.83 -8.42
C LYS A 38 4.92 0.09 -7.21
N ALA A 39 4.51 -0.46 -6.08
CA ALA A 39 4.36 0.30 -4.85
C ALA A 39 5.16 -0.33 -3.73
N HIS A 40 5.67 0.54 -2.86
CA HIS A 40 6.29 0.13 -1.61
C HIS A 40 5.48 0.77 -0.50
N PHE A 41 5.21 0.02 0.55
CA PHE A 41 4.58 0.63 1.71
C PHE A 41 5.19 0.08 2.99
N THR A 42 5.14 0.91 4.01
CA THR A 42 5.68 0.59 5.33
C THR A 42 4.57 0.76 6.35
N ILE A 43 4.41 -0.22 7.21
CA ILE A 43 3.49 -0.15 8.34
C ILE A 43 4.33 -0.10 9.61
N GLU A 44 4.20 0.98 10.36
CA GLU A 44 4.92 1.20 11.60
C GLU A 44 3.95 1.30 12.76
N MET A 45 4.24 0.59 13.84
CA MET A 45 3.45 0.68 15.06
C MET A 45 4.26 1.40 16.12
N ASN A 46 3.71 2.50 16.68
CA ASN A 46 4.39 3.22 17.74
C ASN A 46 4.13 2.56 19.11
N CYS A 47 4.78 3.08 20.14
CA CYS A 47 4.68 2.50 21.49
C CYS A 47 3.29 2.62 22.11
N LEU A 48 2.42 3.46 21.54
CA LEU A 48 1.04 3.61 21.98
C LEU A 48 0.07 2.68 21.24
N GLY A 49 0.60 1.86 20.32
CA GLY A 49 -0.21 0.94 19.55
C GLY A 49 -0.84 1.54 18.30
N ASN A 50 -0.53 2.79 17.97
CA ASN A 50 -1.04 3.42 16.75
C ASN A 50 -0.20 3.01 15.55
N LYS A 51 -0.87 2.76 14.43
CA LYS A 51 -0.22 2.35 13.18
C LYS A 51 -0.14 3.52 12.22
N THR A 52 1.02 3.64 11.57
CA THR A 52 1.25 4.62 10.52
C THR A 52 1.59 3.88 9.23
N ILE A 53 0.98 4.27 8.13
CA ILE A 53 1.21 3.65 6.82
C ILE A 53 1.77 4.70 5.89
N ASP A 54 2.97 4.43 5.36
CA ASP A 54 3.62 5.25 4.35
C ASP A 54 3.63 4.49 3.04
N VAL A 55 3.22 5.16 1.96
CA VAL A 55 3.14 4.55 0.64
C VAL A 55 4.00 5.34 -0.34
N GLU A 56 4.76 4.64 -1.17
CA GLU A 56 5.53 5.23 -2.26
C GLU A 56 5.28 4.44 -3.55
N LEU A 57 5.17 5.15 -4.66
CA LEU A 57 5.01 4.55 -5.98
C LEU A 57 6.28 4.75 -6.78
N GLU A 58 6.80 3.69 -7.38
CA GLU A 58 7.99 3.77 -8.24
C GLU A 58 7.66 4.32 -9.61
N ASN A 59 6.44 4.06 -10.09
CA ASN A 59 6.03 4.45 -11.43
C ASN A 59 5.00 5.56 -11.36
N THR A 60 4.98 6.42 -12.39
CA THR A 60 3.91 7.40 -12.51
C THR A 60 2.68 6.74 -13.12
N VAL A 61 1.53 7.14 -12.62
CA VAL A 61 0.23 6.71 -13.13
C VAL A 61 -0.47 7.96 -13.66
N ASN A 62 -1.27 7.83 -14.70
CA ASN A 62 -1.97 8.96 -15.31
C ASN A 62 -3.15 9.41 -14.43
N TYR A 63 -2.83 9.82 -13.21
CA TYR A 63 -3.79 10.27 -12.21
C TYR A 63 -3.05 11.08 -11.15
N PRO A 64 -3.69 12.08 -10.51
CA PRO A 64 -3.04 12.88 -9.46
C PRO A 64 -2.53 12.01 -8.33
N LEU A 65 -1.29 12.26 -7.90
CA LEU A 65 -0.60 11.43 -6.93
C LEU A 65 -1.23 11.46 -5.53
N ILE A 66 -1.61 12.63 -5.06
CA ILE A 66 -2.13 12.77 -3.68
C ILE A 66 -3.39 11.95 -3.44
N PRO A 67 -4.47 12.07 -4.24
CA PRO A 67 -5.64 11.21 -4.05
C PRO A 67 -5.34 9.73 -4.29
N LEU A 68 -4.40 9.42 -5.19
CA LEU A 68 -4.00 8.06 -5.46
C LEU A 68 -3.35 7.43 -4.23
N LYS A 69 -2.41 8.13 -3.60
CA LYS A 69 -1.74 7.66 -2.39
C LYS A 69 -2.73 7.52 -1.23
N LYS A 70 -3.66 8.44 -1.10
CA LYS A 70 -4.66 8.38 -0.04
C LYS A 70 -5.55 7.15 -0.20
N ALA A 71 -6.03 6.89 -1.41
CA ALA A 71 -6.86 5.72 -1.67
C ALA A 71 -6.10 4.43 -1.39
N LEU A 72 -4.84 4.37 -1.77
CA LEU A 72 -4.00 3.20 -1.53
C LEU A 72 -3.73 3.01 -0.04
N THR A 73 -3.48 4.08 0.69
CA THR A 73 -3.29 4.04 2.14
C THR A 73 -4.54 3.51 2.84
N ASP A 74 -5.71 3.98 2.46
CA ASP A 74 -6.98 3.52 3.02
C ASP A 74 -7.23 2.05 2.72
N TYR A 75 -6.92 1.61 1.51
CA TYR A 75 -7.05 0.21 1.11
C TYR A 75 -6.13 -0.69 1.94
N ILE A 76 -4.88 -0.29 2.12
CA ILE A 76 -3.90 -1.04 2.91
C ILE A 76 -4.33 -1.10 4.38
N PHE A 77 -4.79 0.00 4.92
CA PHE A 77 -5.27 0.05 6.30
C PHE A 77 -6.42 -0.93 6.53
N GLU A 78 -7.36 -0.97 5.61
CA GLU A 78 -8.48 -1.90 5.68
C GLU A 78 -8.00 -3.36 5.63
N LYS A 79 -7.07 -3.68 4.73
CA LYS A 79 -6.51 -5.02 4.63
C LYS A 79 -5.73 -5.41 5.88
N GLU A 80 -5.00 -4.47 6.48
CA GLU A 80 -4.29 -4.72 7.73
C GLU A 80 -5.25 -5.05 8.85
N GLN A 81 -6.36 -4.35 8.95
CA GLN A 81 -7.37 -4.61 9.97
C GLN A 81 -8.05 -5.96 9.79
N GLU A 82 -8.22 -6.39 8.56
CA GLU A 82 -8.80 -7.69 8.25
C GLU A 82 -7.82 -8.85 8.38
N GLY A 83 -6.53 -8.55 8.60
CA GLY A 83 -5.50 -9.57 8.71
C GLY A 83 -5.15 -10.25 7.40
N LEU A 84 -5.35 -9.55 6.28
CA LEU A 84 -5.14 -10.11 4.94
C LEU A 84 -3.75 -9.84 4.36
N LEU A 85 -2.91 -9.10 5.07
CA LEU A 85 -1.54 -8.85 4.63
C LEU A 85 -0.62 -9.97 5.11
N PRO A 86 0.46 -10.28 4.37
CA PRO A 86 1.45 -11.25 4.82
C PRO A 86 2.07 -10.85 6.16
N CYS A 87 2.29 -11.84 7.01
CA CYS A 87 2.90 -11.61 8.32
C CYS A 87 4.40 -11.85 8.29
#